data_33fcd9439d086261b3ac6219584181fd
#
_entry.id   33fcd9439d086261b3ac6219584181fd
#
_cell.length_a   1.000
_cell.length_b   1.000
_cell.length_c   1.000
_cell.angle_alpha   90.00
_cell.angle_beta   90.00
_cell.angle_gamma   90.00
#
_symmetry.space_group_name_H-M   'P 1'
#
loop_
_entity.id
_entity.type
_entity.pdbx_description
1 polymer ?
#
loop_
_entity_poly.entity_id
_entity_poly.type
_entity_poly.pdbx_seq_one_letter_code
_entity_poly.pdbx_strand_id
1 'polypeptide(L)'
;LIQKKVTLSITEALESGLKPEEIFVVVMWSGTYRKAWYIDNPNVITEFVKDWPKFHGGMTSQFLDLKNKVGNNPRHFYTKSGSEFEYNPEGGWYFTVNGSDSTLDFVNTHYVLDGDLTHGIGKVHQSLENIVMLQNFCKLKGVKLINQFFMDNVYQDIENNKEHQLINYLYKQLDFDNMLIEGQFEYLHTLLGVERKNSIMVTHDERKELDKETKYFNNDGFHPSDIGNKLWCENILFPFLKDKM
;
A
#
# COMPACT_ATOMS: atom_id res chain seq x y z
N LEU A 1 -2.04 -2.90 7.04
CA LEU A 1 -2.28 -4.18 6.35
C LEU A 1 -0.99 -4.85 5.88
N ILE A 2 -0.14 -4.17 5.10
CA ILE A 2 1.13 -4.73 4.57
C ILE A 2 1.96 -5.38 5.70
N GLN A 3 2.26 -4.64 6.76
CA GLN A 3 3.04 -5.15 7.89
C GLN A 3 2.45 -6.45 8.47
N LYS A 4 1.13 -6.50 8.71
CA LYS A 4 0.47 -7.69 9.27
C LYS A 4 0.58 -8.91 8.35
N LYS A 5 0.34 -8.72 7.04
CA LYS A 5 0.46 -9.80 6.04
C LYS A 5 1.87 -10.35 5.96
N VAL A 6 2.86 -9.47 5.90
CA VAL A 6 4.27 -9.88 5.83
C VAL A 6 4.68 -10.63 7.09
N THR A 7 4.28 -10.14 8.28
CA THR A 7 4.54 -10.83 9.55
C THR A 7 3.94 -12.23 9.56
N LEU A 8 2.68 -12.39 9.11
CA LEU A 8 2.03 -13.69 9.01
C LEU A 8 2.77 -14.62 8.04
N SER A 9 3.05 -14.16 6.82
CA SER A 9 3.75 -14.98 5.81
C SER A 9 5.15 -15.42 6.27
N ILE A 10 5.89 -14.58 6.99
CA ILE A 10 7.17 -14.97 7.58
C ILE A 10 6.96 -16.04 8.65
N THR A 11 5.94 -15.87 9.50
CA THR A 11 5.64 -16.85 10.55
C THR A 11 5.28 -18.21 9.94
N GLU A 12 4.38 -18.25 8.96
CA GLU A 12 4.00 -19.46 8.24
C GLU A 12 5.20 -20.14 7.56
N ALA A 13 6.10 -19.36 6.93
CA ALA A 13 7.31 -19.87 6.31
C ALA A 13 8.24 -20.56 7.34
N LEU A 14 8.46 -19.92 8.49
CA LEU A 14 9.26 -20.48 9.58
C LEU A 14 8.61 -21.74 10.19
N GLU A 15 7.29 -21.73 10.39
CA GLU A 15 6.53 -22.88 10.89
C GLU A 15 6.52 -24.05 9.89
N SER A 16 6.63 -23.77 8.58
CA SER A 16 6.79 -24.81 7.55
C SER A 16 8.19 -25.44 7.51
N GLY A 17 9.13 -24.94 8.32
CA GLY A 17 10.47 -25.48 8.48
C GLY A 17 11.55 -24.75 7.68
N LEU A 18 11.23 -23.63 7.01
CA LEU A 18 12.25 -22.79 6.41
C LEU A 18 13.10 -22.12 7.51
N LYS A 19 14.39 -22.03 7.27
CA LYS A 19 15.29 -21.34 8.18
C LYS A 19 15.26 -19.82 7.91
N PRO A 20 15.54 -18.98 8.92
CA PRO A 20 15.54 -17.52 8.73
C PRO A 20 16.44 -17.04 7.58
N GLU A 21 17.60 -17.63 7.40
CA GLU A 21 18.56 -17.31 6.34
C GLU A 21 18.08 -17.70 4.92
N GLU A 22 17.05 -18.55 4.82
CA GLU A 22 16.42 -18.93 3.56
C GLU A 22 15.27 -17.99 3.18
N ILE A 23 14.90 -17.06 4.09
CA ILE A 23 13.82 -16.12 3.91
C ILE A 23 14.39 -14.72 3.65
N PHE A 24 14.11 -14.20 2.46
CA PHE A 24 14.45 -12.84 2.08
C PHE A 24 13.18 -12.06 1.75
N VAL A 25 12.97 -10.95 2.43
CA VAL A 25 11.73 -10.17 2.35
C VAL A 25 12.00 -8.83 1.69
N VAL A 26 11.26 -8.52 0.65
CA VAL A 26 11.21 -7.19 0.02
C VAL A 26 9.80 -6.65 0.18
N VAL A 27 9.65 -5.52 0.84
CA VAL A 27 8.35 -4.89 1.07
C VAL A 27 8.27 -3.57 0.34
N MET A 28 7.25 -3.42 -0.51
CA MET A 28 6.93 -2.16 -1.16
C MET A 28 5.82 -1.43 -0.38
N TRP A 29 6.15 -0.27 0.16
CA TRP A 29 5.21 0.60 0.87
C TRP A 29 4.48 1.48 -0.12
N SER A 30 3.15 1.36 -0.18
CA SER A 30 2.35 1.96 -1.25
C SER A 30 1.77 3.34 -0.93
N GLY A 31 1.93 3.84 0.28
CA GLY A 31 1.44 5.17 0.65
C GLY A 31 1.05 5.29 2.12
N THR A 32 1.09 6.52 2.65
CA THR A 32 0.73 6.86 4.03
C THR A 32 -0.78 6.99 4.24
N TYR A 33 -1.56 7.06 3.16
CA TYR A 33 -2.98 7.42 3.19
C TYR A 33 -3.95 6.24 3.19
N ARG A 34 -3.45 4.99 3.16
CA ARG A 34 -4.30 3.79 3.15
C ARG A 34 -4.48 3.26 4.56
N LYS A 35 -5.72 3.18 5.02
CA LYS A 35 -6.09 2.54 6.29
C LYS A 35 -6.92 1.30 5.99
N ALA A 36 -6.61 0.20 6.68
CA ALA A 36 -7.38 -1.03 6.61
C ALA A 36 -8.06 -1.30 7.95
N TRP A 37 -9.35 -1.62 7.92
CA TRP A 37 -10.10 -2.12 9.05
C TRP A 37 -10.42 -3.60 8.88
N TYR A 38 -10.40 -4.31 9.97
CA TYR A 38 -10.91 -5.68 10.00
C TYR A 38 -12.38 -5.67 10.44
N ILE A 39 -13.23 -6.33 9.68
CA ILE A 39 -14.66 -6.45 9.91
C ILE A 39 -14.97 -7.95 10.08
N ASP A 40 -15.20 -8.39 11.30
CA ASP A 40 -15.47 -9.79 11.64
C ASP A 40 -16.92 -10.20 11.38
N ASN A 41 -17.84 -9.22 11.39
CA ASN A 41 -19.27 -9.46 11.20
C ASN A 41 -19.73 -9.08 9.78
N PRO A 42 -20.05 -10.04 8.92
CA PRO A 42 -20.53 -9.76 7.56
C PRO A 42 -21.84 -8.96 7.52
N ASN A 43 -22.62 -8.96 8.61
CA ASN A 43 -23.84 -8.15 8.71
C ASN A 43 -23.52 -6.64 8.82
N VAL A 44 -22.40 -6.29 9.44
CA VAL A 44 -21.92 -4.90 9.49
C VAL A 44 -21.62 -4.40 8.06
N ILE A 45 -21.00 -5.22 7.23
CA ILE A 45 -20.78 -4.89 5.82
C ILE A 45 -22.12 -4.68 5.09
N THR A 46 -23.14 -5.51 5.40
CA THR A 46 -24.45 -5.40 4.79
C THR A 46 -25.19 -4.12 5.23
N GLU A 47 -25.11 -3.75 6.49
CA GLU A 47 -25.63 -2.49 7.01
C GLU A 47 -24.90 -1.29 6.39
N PHE A 48 -23.60 -1.37 6.32
CA PHE A 48 -22.71 -0.38 5.73
C PHE A 48 -23.02 -0.12 4.24
N VAL A 49 -23.35 -1.18 3.49
CA VAL A 49 -23.64 -1.12 2.08
C VAL A 49 -25.09 -0.76 1.75
N LYS A 50 -26.00 -0.88 2.72
CA LYS A 50 -27.42 -0.48 2.52
C LYS A 50 -27.58 0.99 2.14
N ASP A 51 -26.77 1.86 2.71
CA ASP A 51 -26.80 3.30 2.42
C ASP A 51 -25.92 3.73 1.25
N TRP A 52 -25.04 2.83 0.77
CA TRP A 52 -24.13 3.05 -0.34
C TRP A 52 -24.82 3.34 -1.70
N PRO A 53 -25.98 2.72 -2.03
CA PRO A 53 -26.66 2.96 -3.31
C PRO A 53 -27.18 4.37 -3.50
N LYS A 54 -27.47 5.06 -2.41
CA LYS A 54 -27.94 6.46 -2.47
C LYS A 54 -26.87 7.39 -3.01
N PHE A 55 -25.60 7.02 -2.86
CA PHE A 55 -24.47 7.82 -3.25
C PHE A 55 -23.79 7.40 -4.57
N HIS A 56 -23.87 6.13 -4.95
CA HIS A 56 -23.06 5.58 -6.07
C HIS A 56 -23.82 4.76 -7.12
N GLY A 57 -25.13 4.89 -7.25
CA GLY A 57 -25.99 4.38 -8.33
C GLY A 57 -25.53 3.08 -9.00
N GLY A 58 -25.55 1.94 -8.32
CA GLY A 58 -25.30 0.65 -8.94
C GLY A 58 -24.39 -0.33 -8.21
N MET A 59 -23.75 0.05 -7.12
CA MET A 59 -22.85 -0.88 -6.39
C MET A 59 -23.57 -1.93 -5.54
N THR A 60 -24.86 -1.72 -5.20
CA THR A 60 -25.64 -2.68 -4.41
C THR A 60 -25.79 -4.02 -5.10
N SER A 61 -26.00 -4.02 -6.43
CA SER A 61 -26.13 -5.26 -7.17
C SER A 61 -24.82 -6.05 -7.21
N GLN A 62 -23.68 -5.37 -7.35
CA GLN A 62 -22.35 -6.01 -7.35
C GLN A 62 -22.01 -6.58 -5.97
N PHE A 63 -22.41 -5.92 -4.89
CA PHE A 63 -22.13 -6.37 -3.53
C PHE A 63 -23.08 -7.47 -3.07
N LEU A 64 -24.36 -7.39 -3.44
CA LEU A 64 -25.33 -8.48 -3.24
C LEU A 64 -24.99 -9.71 -4.08
N ASP A 65 -24.48 -9.47 -5.29
CA ASP A 65 -23.96 -10.52 -6.16
C ASP A 65 -22.70 -11.17 -5.58
N LEU A 66 -21.87 -10.40 -4.89
CA LEU A 66 -20.72 -10.88 -4.12
C LEU A 66 -21.15 -11.70 -2.89
N LYS A 67 -22.18 -11.27 -2.14
CA LYS A 67 -22.75 -12.06 -1.04
C LYS A 67 -23.21 -13.44 -1.52
N ASN A 68 -23.75 -13.51 -2.73
CA ASN A 68 -24.18 -14.76 -3.36
C ASN A 68 -23.00 -15.54 -3.98
N LYS A 69 -21.91 -14.87 -4.35
CA LYS A 69 -20.69 -15.45 -4.95
C LYS A 69 -19.60 -15.79 -3.94
N VAL A 70 -19.69 -15.31 -2.70
CA VAL A 70 -18.73 -15.64 -1.60
C VAL A 70 -18.67 -17.15 -1.33
N GLY A 71 -19.72 -17.91 -1.68
CA GLY A 71 -19.65 -19.37 -1.72
C GLY A 71 -18.73 -19.93 -2.81
N ASN A 72 -18.30 -19.12 -3.80
CA ASN A 72 -17.51 -19.53 -4.97
C ASN A 72 -16.22 -18.72 -5.18
N ASN A 73 -15.78 -17.93 -4.15
CA ASN A 73 -14.43 -17.38 -4.09
C ASN A 73 -14.04 -16.15 -4.92
N PRO A 74 -14.55 -14.94 -4.71
CA PRO A 74 -13.70 -13.79 -4.87
C PRO A 74 -13.09 -13.40 -3.52
N ARG A 75 -11.82 -13.72 -3.34
CA ARG A 75 -11.06 -13.31 -2.15
C ARG A 75 -10.81 -11.81 -2.10
N HIS A 76 -11.17 -11.08 -3.15
CA HIS A 76 -10.70 -9.72 -3.34
C HIS A 76 -11.55 -8.95 -4.35
N PHE A 77 -11.97 -7.73 -4.06
CA PHE A 77 -12.63 -6.84 -5.01
C PHE A 77 -12.39 -5.37 -4.71
N TYR A 78 -12.50 -4.54 -5.74
CA TYR A 78 -12.35 -3.10 -5.65
C TYR A 78 -13.68 -2.38 -5.83
N THR A 79 -13.84 -1.27 -5.12
CA THR A 79 -14.89 -0.29 -5.42
C THR A 79 -14.48 0.56 -6.63
N LYS A 80 -15.44 1.24 -7.27
CA LYS A 80 -15.12 2.20 -8.35
C LYS A 80 -14.19 3.31 -7.92
N SER A 81 -14.17 3.66 -6.65
CA SER A 81 -13.33 4.67 -6.03
C SER A 81 -11.95 4.15 -5.61
N GLY A 82 -11.66 2.86 -5.84
CA GLY A 82 -10.38 2.25 -5.54
C GLY A 82 -10.21 1.76 -4.10
N SER A 83 -11.26 1.77 -3.28
CA SER A 83 -11.24 1.08 -1.99
C SER A 83 -11.29 -0.43 -2.20
N GLU A 84 -10.61 -1.17 -1.33
CA GLU A 84 -10.35 -2.59 -1.49
C GLU A 84 -10.97 -3.40 -0.35
N PHE A 85 -11.64 -4.49 -0.69
CA PHE A 85 -12.10 -5.49 0.25
C PHE A 85 -11.37 -6.81 0.02
N GLU A 86 -10.82 -7.38 1.06
CA GLU A 86 -10.14 -8.67 1.02
C GLU A 86 -10.72 -9.61 2.06
N TYR A 87 -11.14 -10.81 1.62
CA TYR A 87 -11.65 -11.84 2.51
C TYR A 87 -10.53 -12.56 3.24
N ASN A 88 -10.68 -12.68 4.55
CA ASN A 88 -9.82 -13.52 5.36
C ASN A 88 -10.46 -14.93 5.49
N PRO A 89 -9.75 -16.01 5.10
CA PRO A 89 -10.26 -17.38 5.23
C PRO A 89 -10.62 -17.82 6.64
N GLU A 90 -10.02 -17.18 7.65
CA GLU A 90 -10.32 -17.43 9.07
C GLU A 90 -11.60 -16.72 9.55
N GLY A 91 -12.29 -16.03 8.63
CA GLY A 91 -13.52 -15.26 8.88
C GLY A 91 -13.26 -13.76 8.91
N GLY A 92 -14.16 -13.00 8.28
CA GLY A 92 -14.12 -11.56 8.22
C GLY A 92 -13.50 -10.95 6.97
N TRP A 93 -13.42 -9.62 6.93
CA TRP A 93 -12.97 -8.85 5.79
C TRP A 93 -11.99 -7.77 6.18
N TYR A 94 -10.96 -7.56 5.38
CA TYR A 94 -10.17 -6.34 5.42
C TYR A 94 -10.75 -5.33 4.44
N PHE A 95 -11.14 -4.18 4.96
CA PHE A 95 -11.56 -3.04 4.17
C PHE A 95 -10.46 -1.98 4.16
N THR A 96 -9.87 -1.73 3.00
CA THR A 96 -8.84 -0.71 2.82
C THR A 96 -9.43 0.47 2.05
N VAL A 97 -9.51 1.62 2.69
CA VAL A 97 -10.01 2.85 2.07
C VAL A 97 -8.88 3.53 1.30
N ASN A 98 -9.17 3.92 0.08
CA ASN A 98 -8.34 4.86 -0.64
C ASN A 98 -8.62 6.27 -0.09
N GLY A 99 -7.58 7.00 0.32
CA GLY A 99 -7.70 8.33 0.95
C GLY A 99 -8.31 9.42 0.07
N SER A 100 -8.51 9.16 -1.23
CA SER A 100 -9.27 10.02 -2.14
C SER A 100 -10.78 9.80 -2.09
N ASP A 101 -11.26 8.80 -1.33
CA ASP A 101 -12.67 8.43 -1.27
C ASP A 101 -13.43 9.29 -0.24
N SER A 102 -13.37 10.62 -0.43
CA SER A 102 -14.05 11.62 0.41
C SER A 102 -15.59 11.56 0.32
N THR A 103 -16.13 10.64 -0.49
CA THR A 103 -17.58 10.59 -0.80
C THR A 103 -18.37 9.66 0.11
N LEU A 104 -17.74 8.93 1.00
CA LEU A 104 -18.41 8.06 1.97
C LEU A 104 -18.62 8.80 3.28
N ASP A 105 -19.86 9.06 3.69
CA ASP A 105 -20.18 9.68 4.98
C ASP A 105 -19.56 8.91 6.16
N PHE A 106 -19.47 7.60 6.05
CA PHE A 106 -18.78 6.76 7.03
C PHE A 106 -17.26 6.99 6.99
N VAL A 107 -16.66 7.08 5.80
CA VAL A 107 -15.26 7.43 5.65
C VAL A 107 -15.04 8.84 6.16
N ASN A 108 -15.93 9.79 5.84
CA ASN A 108 -15.88 11.13 6.38
C ASN A 108 -16.09 11.14 7.91
N THR A 109 -17.05 10.40 8.46
CA THR A 109 -17.30 10.41 9.90
C THR A 109 -16.19 9.69 10.67
N HIS A 110 -15.68 8.55 10.19
CA HIS A 110 -14.64 7.76 10.88
C HIS A 110 -13.23 8.12 10.41
N TYR A 111 -13.08 8.61 9.18
CA TYR A 111 -11.81 9.11 8.66
C TYR A 111 -11.59 10.57 9.02
N VAL A 112 -12.62 11.36 9.25
CA VAL A 112 -12.54 12.71 9.81
C VAL A 112 -12.29 12.62 11.32
N LEU A 113 -12.92 11.75 12.06
CA LEU A 113 -12.59 11.54 13.47
C LEU A 113 -11.18 10.96 13.67
N ASP A 114 -10.75 10.03 12.81
CA ASP A 114 -9.36 9.54 12.79
C ASP A 114 -8.44 10.44 11.94
N GLY A 115 -8.93 11.12 10.94
CA GLY A 115 -8.17 11.85 9.93
C GLY A 115 -7.91 13.31 10.27
N ASP A 116 -8.83 14.02 10.90
CA ASP A 116 -8.57 15.38 11.40
C ASP A 116 -7.71 15.36 12.67
N LEU A 117 -7.82 14.29 13.46
CA LEU A 117 -6.91 14.06 14.60
C LEU A 117 -5.54 13.53 14.15
N THR A 118 -5.44 12.95 12.94
CA THR A 118 -4.21 12.35 12.42
C THR A 118 -3.74 12.98 11.10
N HIS A 119 -4.29 14.14 10.71
CA HIS A 119 -3.91 14.79 9.45
C HIS A 119 -2.41 15.12 9.43
N GLY A 120 -1.70 14.68 8.38
CA GLY A 120 -0.27 14.88 8.23
C GLY A 120 0.58 14.00 9.17
N ILE A 121 0.94 14.52 10.33
CA ILE A 121 1.88 13.89 11.28
C ILE A 121 1.42 12.50 11.74
N GLY A 122 0.13 12.32 12.06
CA GLY A 122 -0.37 11.03 12.55
C GLY A 122 -0.26 9.92 11.50
N LYS A 123 -0.46 10.22 10.22
CA LYS A 123 -0.31 9.25 9.13
C LYS A 123 1.16 8.87 8.91
N VAL A 124 2.06 9.86 8.97
CA VAL A 124 3.50 9.62 8.91
C VAL A 124 3.94 8.77 10.09
N HIS A 125 3.49 9.10 11.30
CA HIS A 125 3.77 8.34 12.52
C HIS A 125 3.34 6.88 12.37
N GLN A 126 2.07 6.62 12.00
CA GLN A 126 1.55 5.27 11.82
C GLN A 126 2.30 4.48 10.74
N SER A 127 2.72 5.14 9.66
CA SER A 127 3.52 4.49 8.60
C SER A 127 4.88 4.09 9.12
N LEU A 128 5.55 4.98 9.86
CA LEU A 128 6.83 4.71 10.50
C LEU A 128 6.73 3.59 11.55
N GLU A 129 5.68 3.60 12.38
CA GLU A 129 5.44 2.50 13.33
C GLU A 129 5.39 1.16 12.62
N ASN A 130 4.64 1.07 11.50
CA ASN A 130 4.54 -0.18 10.73
C ASN A 130 5.90 -0.62 10.16
N ILE A 131 6.70 0.32 9.64
CA ILE A 131 8.03 0.03 9.10
C ILE A 131 8.95 -0.46 10.22
N VAL A 132 9.04 0.28 11.32
CA VAL A 132 9.92 -0.05 12.47
C VAL A 132 9.49 -1.36 13.13
N MET A 133 8.18 -1.59 13.30
CA MET A 133 7.68 -2.87 13.85
C MET A 133 8.07 -4.05 12.96
N LEU A 134 7.94 -3.92 11.65
CA LEU A 134 8.34 -5.00 10.73
C LEU A 134 9.86 -5.21 10.74
N GLN A 135 10.65 -4.14 10.75
CA GLN A 135 12.12 -4.24 10.89
C GLN A 135 12.52 -5.00 12.16
N ASN A 136 11.93 -4.61 13.30
CA ASN A 136 12.21 -5.25 14.58
C ASN A 136 11.77 -6.72 14.61
N PHE A 137 10.62 -7.03 14.02
CA PHE A 137 10.15 -8.42 13.88
C PHE A 137 11.12 -9.25 13.04
N CYS A 138 11.50 -8.77 11.85
CA CYS A 138 12.45 -9.48 10.98
C CYS A 138 13.82 -9.65 11.67
N LYS A 139 14.32 -8.60 12.32
CA LYS A 139 15.57 -8.67 13.09
C LYS A 139 15.50 -9.71 14.20
N LEU A 140 14.40 -9.74 14.97
CA LEU A 140 14.18 -10.73 16.03
C LEU A 140 14.14 -12.16 15.49
N LYS A 141 13.57 -12.35 14.30
CA LYS A 141 13.47 -13.66 13.65
C LYS A 141 14.72 -14.04 12.84
N GLY A 142 15.70 -13.16 12.69
CA GLY A 142 16.89 -13.39 11.87
C GLY A 142 16.62 -13.35 10.36
N VAL A 143 15.48 -12.78 9.96
CA VAL A 143 15.05 -12.68 8.56
C VAL A 143 15.54 -11.38 7.95
N LYS A 144 16.07 -11.44 6.73
CA LYS A 144 16.52 -10.26 6.01
C LYS A 144 15.36 -9.51 5.39
N LEU A 145 15.28 -8.20 5.65
CA LEU A 145 14.23 -7.30 5.16
C LEU A 145 14.83 -6.17 4.35
N ILE A 146 14.25 -5.91 3.17
CA ILE A 146 14.44 -4.68 2.41
C ILE A 146 13.12 -3.94 2.35
N ASN A 147 13.15 -2.65 2.71
CA ASN A 147 12.04 -1.74 2.55
C ASN A 147 12.22 -0.93 1.25
N GLN A 148 11.19 -0.83 0.44
CA GLN A 148 11.15 0.04 -0.73
C GLN A 148 9.83 0.81 -0.79
N PHE A 149 9.79 1.89 -1.56
CA PHE A 149 8.60 2.71 -1.71
C PHE A 149 8.08 2.64 -3.14
N PHE A 150 6.75 2.59 -3.27
CA PHE A 150 6.11 2.71 -4.58
C PHE A 150 6.24 4.14 -5.11
N MET A 151 6.07 5.13 -4.23
CA MET A 151 6.20 6.56 -4.53
C MET A 151 7.16 7.23 -3.54
N ASP A 152 7.92 8.18 -4.02
CA ASP A 152 8.85 8.99 -3.23
C ASP A 152 8.18 9.74 -2.09
N ASN A 153 6.93 10.16 -2.30
CA ASN A 153 6.21 10.98 -1.33
C ASN A 153 6.10 10.34 0.06
N VAL A 154 6.06 9.00 0.12
CA VAL A 154 6.03 8.29 1.41
C VAL A 154 7.30 8.57 2.22
N TYR A 155 8.45 8.46 1.56
CA TYR A 155 9.72 8.77 2.21
C TYR A 155 9.89 10.28 2.44
N GLN A 156 9.49 11.12 1.48
CA GLN A 156 9.54 12.58 1.63
C GLN A 156 8.70 13.08 2.80
N ASP A 157 7.51 12.51 3.01
CA ASP A 157 6.67 12.84 4.16
C ASP A 157 7.37 12.49 5.48
N ILE A 158 8.06 11.35 5.54
CA ILE A 158 8.86 10.95 6.68
C ILE A 158 10.02 11.94 6.90
N GLU A 159 10.79 12.22 5.86
CA GLU A 159 11.97 13.08 5.90
C GLU A 159 11.62 14.53 6.28
N ASN A 160 10.54 15.06 5.73
CA ASN A 160 10.06 16.42 6.02
C ASN A 160 9.59 16.59 7.47
N ASN A 161 9.21 15.51 8.12
CA ASN A 161 8.70 15.53 9.50
C ASN A 161 9.66 14.92 10.52
N LYS A 162 10.89 14.56 10.15
CA LYS A 162 11.85 13.87 11.00
C LYS A 162 12.21 14.60 12.30
N GLU A 163 12.12 15.93 12.32
CA GLU A 163 12.40 16.73 13.52
C GLU A 163 11.18 16.82 14.46
N HIS A 164 10.00 16.39 14.03
CA HIS A 164 8.83 16.37 14.91
C HIS A 164 9.00 15.34 16.01
N GLN A 165 8.71 15.69 17.25
CA GLN A 165 8.97 14.88 18.44
C GLN A 165 8.49 13.42 18.31
N LEU A 166 7.26 13.21 17.80
CA LEU A 166 6.68 11.87 17.61
C LEU A 166 7.39 11.07 16.51
N ILE A 167 7.87 11.74 15.46
CA ILE A 167 8.51 11.11 14.31
C ILE A 167 9.97 10.82 14.59
N ASN A 168 10.69 11.74 15.21
CA ASN A 168 12.14 11.66 15.45
C ASN A 168 12.58 10.38 16.14
N TYR A 169 11.81 9.93 17.13
CA TYR A 169 12.11 8.69 17.85
C TYR A 169 12.06 7.45 16.95
N LEU A 170 11.04 7.35 16.08
CA LEU A 170 10.90 6.24 15.15
C LEU A 170 11.86 6.39 13.96
N TYR A 171 12.06 7.60 13.47
CA TYR A 171 13.00 7.90 12.39
C TYR A 171 14.42 7.41 12.70
N LYS A 172 14.90 7.62 13.91
CA LYS A 172 16.22 7.15 14.38
C LYS A 172 16.35 5.62 14.45
N GLN A 173 15.25 4.89 14.39
CA GLN A 173 15.23 3.43 14.39
C GLN A 173 15.19 2.84 12.98
N LEU A 174 15.05 3.68 11.92
CA LEU A 174 15.04 3.20 10.56
C LEU A 174 16.39 2.60 10.17
N ASP A 175 16.34 1.48 9.50
CA ASP A 175 17.49 0.82 8.90
C ASP A 175 17.66 1.32 7.45
N PHE A 176 18.33 2.47 7.32
CA PHE A 176 18.57 3.12 6.04
C PHE A 176 19.42 2.29 5.09
N ASP A 177 20.29 1.42 5.60
CA ASP A 177 21.13 0.55 4.79
C ASP A 177 20.28 -0.48 4.01
N ASN A 178 19.14 -0.85 4.54
CA ASN A 178 18.19 -1.80 3.94
C ASN A 178 16.92 -1.10 3.44
N MET A 179 17.02 0.19 3.08
CA MET A 179 15.92 0.98 2.57
C MET A 179 16.22 1.53 1.19
N LEU A 180 15.45 1.11 0.19
CA LEU A 180 15.50 1.65 -1.16
C LEU A 180 14.55 2.86 -1.24
N ILE A 181 15.13 4.06 -1.22
CA ILE A 181 14.40 5.33 -1.10
C ILE A 181 13.78 5.75 -2.43
N GLU A 182 14.41 5.38 -3.55
CA GLU A 182 13.89 5.72 -4.88
C GLU A 182 12.53 5.05 -5.12
N GLY A 183 11.51 5.85 -5.45
CA GLY A 183 10.17 5.33 -5.75
C GLY A 183 10.08 4.76 -7.17
N GLN A 184 9.39 3.65 -7.31
CA GLN A 184 9.18 3.04 -8.63
C GLN A 184 8.41 3.96 -9.57
N PHE A 185 7.40 4.66 -9.05
CA PHE A 185 6.56 5.55 -9.83
C PHE A 185 7.36 6.72 -10.43
N GLU A 186 8.18 7.38 -9.63
CA GLU A 186 9.01 8.50 -10.04
C GLU A 186 10.12 8.07 -11.00
N TYR A 187 10.70 6.89 -10.79
CA TYR A 187 11.67 6.30 -11.71
C TYR A 187 11.07 6.15 -13.11
N LEU A 188 9.91 5.55 -13.24
CA LEU A 188 9.24 5.36 -14.54
C LEU A 188 8.88 6.69 -15.20
N HIS A 189 8.48 7.71 -14.44
CA HIS A 189 8.27 9.05 -14.98
C HIS A 189 9.54 9.69 -15.52
N THR A 190 10.67 9.47 -14.84
CA THR A 190 11.97 9.94 -15.31
C THR A 190 12.33 9.33 -16.67
N LEU A 191 12.01 8.06 -16.90
CA LEU A 191 12.19 7.40 -18.20
C LEU A 191 11.30 8.00 -19.30
N LEU A 192 10.15 8.59 -18.93
CA LEU A 192 9.28 9.34 -19.86
C LEU A 192 9.70 10.80 -20.05
N GLY A 193 10.84 11.21 -19.49
CA GLY A 193 11.34 12.59 -19.59
C GLY A 193 10.67 13.57 -18.62
N VAL A 194 9.91 13.08 -17.64
CA VAL A 194 9.29 13.90 -16.60
C VAL A 194 10.29 14.08 -15.46
N GLU A 195 10.55 15.32 -15.07
CA GLU A 195 11.35 15.59 -13.87
C GLU A 195 10.73 14.93 -12.62
N ARG A 196 11.53 14.25 -11.82
CA ARG A 196 11.09 13.50 -10.64
C ARG A 196 10.16 14.30 -9.71
N LYS A 197 10.50 15.55 -9.42
CA LYS A 197 9.69 16.44 -8.57
C LYS A 197 8.29 16.77 -9.14
N ASN A 198 8.09 16.57 -10.44
CA ASN A 198 6.86 16.89 -11.17
C ASN A 198 6.04 15.62 -11.45
N SER A 199 6.53 14.42 -11.13
CA SER A 199 5.86 13.15 -11.44
C SER A 199 4.44 13.05 -10.89
N ILE A 200 4.22 13.56 -9.68
CA ILE A 200 2.91 13.57 -9.01
C ILE A 200 1.93 14.58 -9.64
N MET A 201 2.44 15.58 -10.37
CA MET A 201 1.62 16.62 -11.02
C MET A 201 1.15 16.21 -12.41
N VAL A 202 1.74 15.16 -12.99
CA VAL A 202 1.35 14.65 -14.30
C VAL A 202 -0.04 14.05 -14.21
N THR A 203 -0.98 14.59 -14.95
CA THR A 203 -2.33 14.07 -15.00
C THR A 203 -2.36 12.69 -15.64
N HIS A 204 -3.46 11.98 -15.42
CA HIS A 204 -3.66 10.63 -15.97
C HIS A 204 -3.60 10.61 -17.51
N ASP A 205 -4.22 11.61 -18.15
CA ASP A 205 -4.26 11.70 -19.60
C ASP A 205 -2.89 12.09 -20.19
N GLU A 206 -2.19 13.05 -19.57
CA GLU A 206 -0.81 13.40 -19.96
C GLU A 206 0.11 12.19 -19.84
N ARG A 207 0.01 11.41 -18.76
CA ARG A 207 0.84 10.20 -18.58
C ARG A 207 0.55 9.17 -19.66
N LYS A 208 -0.72 8.93 -19.99
CA LYS A 208 -1.09 8.00 -21.07
C LYS A 208 -0.53 8.43 -22.42
N GLU A 209 -0.52 9.72 -22.69
CA GLU A 209 0.05 10.22 -23.95
C GLU A 209 1.57 10.08 -23.98
N LEU A 210 2.26 10.41 -22.89
CA LEU A 210 3.71 10.23 -22.75
C LEU A 210 4.11 8.75 -22.84
N ASP A 211 3.29 7.85 -22.31
CA ASP A 211 3.58 6.41 -22.23
C ASP A 211 3.05 5.60 -23.43
N LYS A 212 2.45 6.25 -24.41
CA LYS A 212 1.77 5.61 -25.54
C LYS A 212 2.60 4.57 -26.28
N GLU A 213 3.88 4.85 -26.47
CA GLU A 213 4.82 3.96 -27.18
C GLU A 213 5.62 3.05 -26.24
N THR A 214 5.95 3.55 -25.05
CA THR A 214 6.83 2.86 -24.10
C THR A 214 6.11 1.83 -23.27
N LYS A 215 4.83 2.08 -22.95
CA LYS A 215 3.96 1.18 -22.18
C LYS A 215 4.53 0.79 -20.80
N TYR A 216 5.19 1.74 -20.14
CA TYR A 216 5.73 1.54 -18.80
C TYR A 216 4.62 1.43 -17.74
N PHE A 217 3.45 2.05 -18.02
CA PHE A 217 2.28 1.98 -17.17
C PHE A 217 1.17 1.13 -17.81
N ASN A 218 0.29 0.58 -16.99
CA ASN A 218 -0.92 -0.10 -17.43
C ASN A 218 -1.92 0.90 -18.05
N ASN A 219 -2.99 0.39 -18.64
CA ASN A 219 -4.06 1.20 -19.26
C ASN A 219 -4.74 2.16 -18.26
N ASP A 220 -4.60 1.91 -16.96
CA ASP A 220 -5.06 2.84 -15.92
C ASP A 220 -4.13 4.06 -15.80
N GLY A 221 -2.95 4.04 -16.43
CA GLY A 221 -1.96 5.11 -16.44
C GLY A 221 -1.39 5.41 -15.04
N PHE A 222 -1.49 4.51 -14.08
CA PHE A 222 -0.98 4.71 -12.73
C PHE A 222 -0.11 3.53 -12.26
N HIS A 223 -0.58 2.32 -12.42
CA HIS A 223 0.18 1.14 -12.01
C HIS A 223 1.20 0.76 -13.08
N PRO A 224 2.43 0.42 -12.68
CA PRO A 224 3.43 -0.08 -13.62
C PRO A 224 2.94 -1.30 -14.39
N SER A 225 3.24 -1.34 -15.67
CA SER A 225 3.03 -2.53 -16.50
C SER A 225 4.12 -3.58 -16.20
N ASP A 226 4.04 -4.74 -16.84
CA ASP A 226 5.09 -5.76 -16.78
C ASP A 226 6.43 -5.21 -17.29
N ILE A 227 6.40 -4.36 -18.32
CA ILE A 227 7.60 -3.69 -18.86
C ILE A 227 8.17 -2.72 -17.82
N GLY A 228 7.32 -1.88 -17.22
CA GLY A 228 7.73 -0.95 -16.17
C GLY A 228 8.29 -1.66 -14.94
N ASN A 229 7.62 -2.73 -14.49
CA ASN A 229 8.10 -3.56 -13.39
C ASN A 229 9.47 -4.19 -13.70
N LYS A 230 9.64 -4.73 -14.91
CA LYS A 230 10.91 -5.31 -15.33
C LYS A 230 12.05 -4.28 -15.33
N LEU A 231 11.83 -3.12 -15.92
CA LEU A 231 12.82 -2.04 -15.95
C LEU A 231 13.22 -1.58 -14.55
N TRP A 232 12.24 -1.41 -13.66
CA TRP A 232 12.50 -1.10 -12.27
C TRP A 232 13.36 -2.16 -11.59
N CYS A 233 12.98 -3.42 -11.74
CA CYS A 233 13.73 -4.53 -11.14
C CYS A 233 15.17 -4.59 -11.65
N GLU A 234 15.38 -4.52 -12.96
CA GLU A 234 16.71 -4.68 -13.58
C GLU A 234 17.65 -3.50 -13.29
N ASN A 235 17.12 -2.28 -13.27
CA ASN A 235 17.97 -1.09 -13.19
C ASN A 235 18.13 -0.52 -11.78
N ILE A 236 17.17 -0.78 -10.89
CA ILE A 236 17.15 -0.20 -9.54
C ILE A 236 17.18 -1.28 -8.46
N LEU A 237 16.18 -2.16 -8.47
CA LEU A 237 16.00 -3.11 -7.35
C LEU A 237 17.12 -4.16 -7.31
N PHE A 238 17.41 -4.84 -8.42
CA PHE A 238 18.44 -5.90 -8.44
C PHE A 238 19.85 -5.37 -8.17
N PRO A 239 20.31 -4.24 -8.73
CA PRO A 239 21.57 -3.64 -8.34
C PRO A 239 21.64 -3.37 -6.82
N PHE A 240 20.59 -2.78 -6.24
CA PHE A 240 20.52 -2.54 -4.81
C PHE A 240 20.57 -3.85 -3.98
N LEU A 241 19.84 -4.89 -4.41
CA LEU A 241 19.83 -6.19 -3.73
C LEU A 241 21.16 -6.92 -3.82
N LYS A 242 21.87 -6.81 -4.98
CA LYS A 242 23.15 -7.47 -5.19
C LYS A 242 24.21 -7.05 -4.17
N ASP A 243 24.16 -5.78 -3.74
CA ASP A 243 25.07 -5.27 -2.72
C ASP A 243 24.68 -5.70 -1.29
N LYS A 244 23.51 -6.32 -1.14
CA LYS A 244 22.93 -6.73 0.16
C LYS A 244 22.91 -8.24 0.36
N MET A 245 22.99 -9.04 -0.70
CA MET A 245 23.08 -10.50 -0.63
C MET A 245 24.51 -10.97 -0.38
#